data_caa5cc1d050c02045eb1dacf79d42a95
#
_entry.id   caa5cc1d050c02045eb1dacf79d42a95
#
_cell.length_a   1.000
_cell.length_b   1.000
_cell.length_c   1.000
_cell.angle_alpha   90.00
_cell.angle_beta   90.00
_cell.angle_gamma   90.00
#
_symmetry.space_group_name_H-M   'P 1'
#
loop_
_entity.id
_entity.type
_entity.pdbx_description
1 polymer ?
#
loop_
_entity_poly.entity_id
_entity_poly.type
_entity_poly.pdbx_seq_one_letter_code
_entity_poly.pdbx_strand_id
1 'polypeptide(L)'
;MLIGVPKEIKNHEYRIGLTPAGVRELVHDGHRVLVQQDGGEPIGFDDAQYLDAGAEIVASPEEIFARAEMIIKVKEPQPAECKLLRPGQILFTYLHLAPDPEQARALLASGATCIAYETVTSAGHGLPLLAPMSEVAGRMAIQAGAHNLEKAQGGNGVLLGGVPGVEPAKVLVIGGGVVGINAARMAMGMGADVTLLDRDLGRLKELDMVFGGRLKTVYSTKEAVERYALEADLVVGAVLIPGASAPKLISRELVGRMKKGAVMVDVAIDQGGCFETSRATTHQDPTYVVDGVVHYCVANMPGGVARTSTIALTNATLPYAVKLARDGVSAALEADPHLRHGLNVHAGMVTHPAVAEALGHEYVEPMAALERKPL
;
A
#
# COMPACT_ATOMS: atom_id res chain seq x y z
N MET A 1 -15.53 -23.50 0.24
CA MET A 1 -15.72 -22.23 0.99
C MET A 1 -16.52 -21.28 0.12
N LEU A 2 -17.39 -20.45 0.73
CA LEU A 2 -18.08 -19.35 0.07
C LEU A 2 -17.33 -18.04 0.38
N ILE A 3 -16.84 -17.37 -0.66
CA ILE A 3 -16.00 -16.18 -0.57
C ILE A 3 -16.79 -14.97 -1.01
N GLY A 4 -16.71 -13.87 -0.28
CA GLY A 4 -17.41 -12.63 -0.57
C GLY A 4 -16.44 -11.49 -0.91
N VAL A 5 -16.76 -10.76 -1.96
CA VAL A 5 -16.00 -9.61 -2.45
C VAL A 5 -16.91 -8.39 -2.50
N PRO A 6 -17.04 -7.63 -1.42
CA PRO A 6 -17.83 -6.41 -1.42
C PRO A 6 -17.13 -5.31 -2.21
N LYS A 7 -17.91 -4.34 -2.67
CA LYS A 7 -17.42 -3.08 -3.23
C LYS A 7 -16.78 -2.25 -2.13
N GLU A 8 -15.67 -1.59 -2.43
CA GLU A 8 -15.06 -0.64 -1.49
C GLU A 8 -15.90 0.63 -1.36
N ILE A 9 -16.08 1.09 -0.12
CA ILE A 9 -16.93 2.24 0.20
C ILE A 9 -16.16 3.45 0.71
N LYS A 10 -14.83 3.32 0.89
CA LYS A 10 -13.98 4.45 1.29
C LYS A 10 -13.88 5.47 0.15
N ASN A 11 -13.84 6.76 0.50
CA ASN A 11 -13.78 7.83 -0.50
C ASN A 11 -12.58 7.67 -1.45
N HIS A 12 -12.81 7.79 -2.75
CA HIS A 12 -11.81 7.58 -3.82
C HIS A 12 -11.10 6.22 -3.77
N GLU A 13 -11.77 5.17 -3.25
CA GLU A 13 -11.30 3.81 -3.37
C GLU A 13 -12.07 3.08 -4.46
N TYR A 14 -11.39 2.83 -5.56
CA TYR A 14 -11.96 2.21 -6.76
C TYR A 14 -11.44 0.78 -6.99
N ARG A 15 -10.49 0.31 -6.14
CA ARG A 15 -9.98 -1.06 -6.20
C ARG A 15 -11.04 -2.05 -5.73
N ILE A 16 -10.85 -3.32 -6.04
CA ILE A 16 -11.70 -4.42 -5.58
C ILE A 16 -10.80 -5.59 -5.13
N GLY A 17 -11.28 -6.40 -4.19
CA GLY A 17 -10.49 -7.46 -3.54
C GLY A 17 -10.05 -8.60 -4.46
N LEU A 18 -10.79 -8.88 -5.54
CA LEU A 18 -10.45 -9.90 -6.54
C LEU A 18 -10.73 -9.42 -7.95
N THR A 19 -9.89 -9.83 -8.90
CA THR A 19 -10.15 -9.70 -10.34
C THR A 19 -11.01 -10.86 -10.85
N PRO A 20 -11.66 -10.76 -12.04
CA PRO A 20 -12.32 -11.91 -12.67
C PRO A 20 -11.40 -13.12 -12.84
N ALA A 21 -10.11 -12.90 -13.16
CA ALA A 21 -9.12 -13.99 -13.22
C ALA A 21 -8.92 -14.67 -11.86
N GLY A 22 -8.83 -13.91 -10.78
CA GLY A 22 -8.73 -14.47 -9.42
C GLY A 22 -9.98 -15.25 -9.00
N VAL A 23 -11.16 -14.77 -9.41
CA VAL A 23 -12.43 -15.51 -9.21
C VAL A 23 -12.39 -16.85 -9.92
N ARG A 24 -11.94 -16.88 -11.19
CA ARG A 24 -11.85 -18.13 -11.98
C ARG A 24 -10.96 -19.17 -11.32
N GLU A 25 -9.83 -18.78 -10.76
CA GLU A 25 -8.94 -19.69 -10.02
C GLU A 25 -9.63 -20.31 -8.79
N LEU A 26 -10.30 -19.48 -7.97
CA LEU A 26 -11.02 -19.94 -6.79
C LEU A 26 -12.19 -20.89 -7.18
N VAL A 27 -12.91 -20.56 -8.24
CA VAL A 27 -14.01 -21.42 -8.75
C VAL A 27 -13.46 -22.72 -9.32
N HIS A 28 -12.31 -22.69 -10.01
CA HIS A 28 -11.63 -23.89 -10.49
C HIS A 28 -11.25 -24.84 -9.34
N ASP A 29 -10.84 -24.29 -8.21
CA ASP A 29 -10.51 -25.04 -6.99
C ASP A 29 -11.76 -25.50 -6.19
N GLY A 30 -12.97 -25.32 -6.75
CA GLY A 30 -14.24 -25.79 -6.16
C GLY A 30 -14.83 -24.83 -5.12
N HIS A 31 -14.38 -23.60 -5.05
CA HIS A 31 -14.97 -22.59 -4.18
C HIS A 31 -16.06 -21.79 -4.89
N ARG A 32 -16.94 -21.16 -4.12
CA ARG A 32 -17.96 -20.24 -4.65
C ARG A 32 -17.59 -18.82 -4.31
N VAL A 33 -17.83 -17.89 -5.24
CA VAL A 33 -17.48 -16.48 -5.04
C VAL A 33 -18.72 -15.60 -5.27
N LEU A 34 -19.02 -14.75 -4.29
CA LEU A 34 -20.00 -13.68 -4.39
C LEU A 34 -19.26 -12.38 -4.67
N VAL A 35 -19.68 -11.62 -5.66
CA VAL A 35 -19.15 -10.28 -5.95
C VAL A 35 -20.30 -9.29 -5.88
N GLN A 36 -20.08 -8.17 -5.22
CA GLN A 36 -21.09 -7.11 -5.19
C GLN A 36 -21.25 -6.49 -6.57
N GLN A 37 -22.48 -6.26 -6.96
CA GLN A 37 -22.89 -5.61 -8.21
C GLN A 37 -22.10 -4.31 -8.42
N ASP A 38 -21.62 -4.09 -9.64
CA ASP A 38 -20.84 -2.91 -10.06
C ASP A 38 -19.54 -2.70 -9.25
N GLY A 39 -19.07 -3.72 -8.51
CA GLY A 39 -17.90 -3.60 -7.64
C GLY A 39 -16.59 -3.33 -8.39
N GLY A 40 -16.43 -3.92 -9.57
CA GLY A 40 -15.24 -3.76 -10.42
C GLY A 40 -15.43 -2.77 -11.59
N GLU A 41 -16.63 -2.26 -11.81
CA GLU A 41 -16.97 -1.38 -12.94
C GLU A 41 -16.06 -0.15 -13.03
N PRO A 42 -15.73 0.57 -11.92
CA PRO A 42 -14.89 1.76 -11.97
C PRO A 42 -13.48 1.51 -12.54
N ILE A 43 -13.03 0.26 -12.57
CA ILE A 43 -11.72 -0.13 -13.10
C ILE A 43 -11.82 -1.01 -14.35
N GLY A 44 -13.01 -1.09 -14.95
CA GLY A 44 -13.28 -1.80 -16.19
C GLY A 44 -13.36 -3.32 -16.04
N PHE A 45 -13.78 -3.81 -14.88
CA PHE A 45 -14.22 -5.18 -14.63
C PHE A 45 -15.72 -5.16 -14.35
N ASP A 46 -16.54 -5.35 -15.37
CA ASP A 46 -17.99 -5.35 -15.26
C ASP A 46 -18.53 -6.69 -14.68
N ASP A 47 -19.79 -6.68 -14.30
CA ASP A 47 -20.46 -7.84 -13.73
C ASP A 47 -20.48 -9.05 -14.69
N ALA A 48 -20.55 -8.82 -16.01
CA ALA A 48 -20.53 -9.89 -16.99
C ALA A 48 -19.21 -10.66 -16.96
N GLN A 49 -18.08 -9.97 -16.81
CA GLN A 49 -16.76 -10.60 -16.68
C GLN A 49 -16.63 -11.44 -15.41
N TYR A 50 -17.26 -11.04 -14.32
CA TYR A 50 -17.31 -11.83 -13.09
C TYR A 50 -18.24 -13.05 -13.21
N LEU A 51 -19.39 -12.89 -13.86
CA LEU A 51 -20.30 -14.01 -14.16
C LEU A 51 -19.62 -15.05 -15.06
N ASP A 52 -18.91 -14.62 -16.11
CA ASP A 52 -18.14 -15.49 -17.00
C ASP A 52 -16.98 -16.21 -16.27
N ALA A 53 -16.47 -15.61 -15.21
CA ALA A 53 -15.47 -16.22 -14.33
C ALA A 53 -16.08 -17.23 -13.34
N GLY A 54 -17.41 -17.30 -13.23
CA GLY A 54 -18.15 -18.22 -12.36
C GLY A 54 -18.58 -17.63 -11.03
N ALA A 55 -18.51 -16.31 -10.85
CA ALA A 55 -19.04 -15.64 -9.67
C ALA A 55 -20.58 -15.55 -9.71
N GLU A 56 -21.17 -15.40 -8.53
CA GLU A 56 -22.55 -14.96 -8.34
C GLU A 56 -22.52 -13.46 -8.03
N ILE A 57 -23.28 -12.66 -8.78
CA ILE A 57 -23.42 -11.22 -8.51
C ILE A 57 -24.56 -11.02 -7.51
N VAL A 58 -24.30 -10.25 -6.46
CA VAL A 58 -25.27 -9.91 -5.40
C VAL A 58 -25.40 -8.41 -5.25
N ALA A 59 -26.61 -7.94 -4.94
CA ALA A 59 -26.94 -6.53 -4.99
C ALA A 59 -26.37 -5.71 -3.82
N SER A 60 -26.20 -6.32 -2.65
CA SER A 60 -25.86 -5.58 -1.43
C SER A 60 -24.68 -6.17 -0.64
N PRO A 61 -23.92 -5.34 0.08
CA PRO A 61 -22.87 -5.83 0.96
C PRO A 61 -23.44 -6.67 2.11
N GLU A 62 -24.63 -6.35 2.63
CA GLU A 62 -25.28 -7.09 3.71
C GLU A 62 -25.47 -8.57 3.32
N GLU A 63 -25.86 -8.83 2.08
CA GLU A 63 -25.99 -10.21 1.57
C GLU A 63 -24.64 -10.92 1.50
N ILE A 64 -23.58 -10.23 1.06
CA ILE A 64 -22.23 -10.78 1.02
C ILE A 64 -21.77 -11.17 2.43
N PHE A 65 -21.83 -10.23 3.37
CA PHE A 65 -21.37 -10.47 4.75
C PHE A 65 -22.22 -11.54 5.46
N ALA A 66 -23.51 -11.61 5.18
CA ALA A 66 -24.38 -12.62 5.78
C ALA A 66 -24.08 -14.04 5.28
N ARG A 67 -23.70 -14.19 3.99
CA ARG A 67 -23.55 -15.51 3.33
C ARG A 67 -22.11 -16.01 3.33
N ALA A 68 -21.14 -15.14 3.09
CA ALA A 68 -19.74 -15.54 2.90
C ALA A 68 -19.08 -16.06 4.18
N GLU A 69 -18.20 -17.03 4.03
CA GLU A 69 -17.32 -17.56 5.08
C GLU A 69 -16.04 -16.75 5.17
N MET A 70 -15.55 -16.25 4.02
CA MET A 70 -14.38 -15.38 3.93
C MET A 70 -14.73 -14.12 3.13
N ILE A 71 -14.39 -12.96 3.68
CA ILE A 71 -14.51 -11.66 3.02
C ILE A 71 -13.11 -11.25 2.55
N ILE A 72 -12.97 -10.94 1.26
CA ILE A 72 -11.75 -10.41 0.66
C ILE A 72 -11.99 -8.96 0.25
N LYS A 73 -11.20 -8.05 0.81
CA LYS A 73 -11.25 -6.61 0.55
C LYS A 73 -9.87 -6.06 0.22
N VAL A 74 -9.81 -4.81 -0.12
CA VAL A 74 -8.56 -4.05 -0.26
C VAL A 74 -8.30 -3.24 0.99
N LYS A 75 -9.24 -2.39 1.39
CA LYS A 75 -9.10 -1.48 2.53
C LYS A 75 -9.73 -2.04 3.79
N GLU A 76 -9.31 -1.49 4.90
CA GLU A 76 -9.88 -1.75 6.21
C GLU A 76 -11.40 -1.58 6.18
N PRO A 77 -12.16 -2.47 6.87
CA PRO A 77 -13.60 -2.38 6.91
C PRO A 77 -14.03 -1.09 7.61
N GLN A 78 -14.96 -0.38 6.99
CA GLN A 78 -15.51 0.83 7.55
C GLN A 78 -16.51 0.49 8.68
N PRO A 79 -16.88 1.44 9.56
CA PRO A 79 -17.75 1.16 10.71
C PRO A 79 -19.07 0.45 10.39
N ALA A 80 -19.64 0.71 9.21
CA ALA A 80 -20.84 0.02 8.74
C ALA A 80 -20.56 -1.46 8.42
N GLU A 81 -19.43 -1.75 7.80
CA GLU A 81 -19.00 -3.11 7.43
C GLU A 81 -18.58 -3.92 8.67
N CYS A 82 -17.91 -3.29 9.65
CA CYS A 82 -17.55 -3.95 10.90
C CYS A 82 -18.79 -4.54 11.63
N LYS A 83 -19.94 -3.87 11.53
CA LYS A 83 -21.20 -4.32 12.14
C LYS A 83 -21.80 -5.55 11.43
N LEU A 84 -21.40 -5.82 10.19
CA LEU A 84 -21.88 -6.95 9.40
C LEU A 84 -21.03 -8.20 9.63
N LEU A 85 -19.82 -8.05 10.17
CA LEU A 85 -18.95 -9.17 10.49
C LEU A 85 -19.54 -10.03 11.61
N ARG A 86 -19.28 -11.33 11.57
CA ARG A 86 -19.82 -12.30 12.51
C ARG A 86 -18.76 -13.26 13.03
N PRO A 87 -18.97 -13.87 14.19
CA PRO A 87 -18.05 -14.86 14.76
C PRO A 87 -17.70 -15.97 13.76
N GLY A 88 -16.40 -16.29 13.69
CA GLY A 88 -15.87 -17.34 12.80
C GLY A 88 -15.73 -16.94 11.33
N GLN A 89 -16.19 -15.76 10.92
CA GLN A 89 -15.99 -15.24 9.57
C GLN A 89 -14.57 -14.78 9.38
N ILE A 90 -13.96 -15.09 8.24
CA ILE A 90 -12.61 -14.64 7.90
C ILE A 90 -12.70 -13.28 7.20
N LEU A 91 -11.88 -12.34 7.65
CA LEU A 91 -11.65 -11.07 6.95
C LEU A 91 -10.18 -11.02 6.49
N PHE A 92 -9.95 -10.98 5.18
CA PHE A 92 -8.62 -10.95 4.57
C PHE A 92 -8.46 -9.65 3.78
N THR A 93 -7.71 -8.69 4.32
CA THR A 93 -7.60 -7.30 3.81
C THR A 93 -6.45 -6.55 4.48
N TYR A 94 -6.15 -5.32 4.05
CA TYR A 94 -5.39 -4.37 4.88
C TYR A 94 -6.24 -3.95 6.09
N LEU A 95 -5.62 -3.86 7.25
CA LEU A 95 -6.30 -3.48 8.50
C LEU A 95 -5.76 -2.18 9.10
N HIS A 96 -4.44 -2.01 9.16
CA HIS A 96 -3.78 -0.83 9.77
C HIS A 96 -4.31 -0.50 11.18
N LEU A 97 -4.38 -1.50 12.07
CA LEU A 97 -5.08 -1.39 13.37
C LEU A 97 -4.40 -0.47 14.38
N ALA A 98 -3.07 -0.39 14.36
CA ALA A 98 -2.33 0.36 15.38
C ALA A 98 -2.76 1.84 15.51
N PRO A 99 -3.02 2.59 14.42
CA PRO A 99 -3.51 3.96 14.49
C PRO A 99 -5.04 4.09 14.65
N ASP A 100 -5.81 3.00 14.63
CA ASP A 100 -7.28 3.04 14.65
C ASP A 100 -7.89 2.17 15.78
N PRO A 101 -7.93 2.68 17.01
CA PRO A 101 -8.51 1.95 18.15
C PRO A 101 -10.03 1.71 18.04
N GLU A 102 -10.75 2.49 17.24
CA GLU A 102 -12.19 2.29 17.04
C GLU A 102 -12.47 1.09 16.14
N GLN A 103 -11.74 0.98 15.05
CA GLN A 103 -11.78 -0.19 14.17
C GLN A 103 -11.36 -1.45 14.94
N ALA A 104 -10.27 -1.39 15.70
CA ALA A 104 -9.80 -2.52 16.48
C ALA A 104 -10.88 -3.02 17.48
N ARG A 105 -11.53 -2.11 18.23
CA ARG A 105 -12.65 -2.46 19.11
C ARG A 105 -13.82 -3.11 18.36
N ALA A 106 -14.17 -2.60 17.20
CA ALA A 106 -15.26 -3.14 16.40
C ALA A 106 -14.94 -4.56 15.88
N LEU A 107 -13.69 -4.80 15.43
CA LEU A 107 -13.24 -6.12 14.98
C LEU A 107 -13.17 -7.13 16.13
N LEU A 108 -12.69 -6.72 17.31
CA LEU A 108 -12.69 -7.56 18.51
C LEU A 108 -14.13 -7.95 18.91
N ALA A 109 -15.06 -7.00 18.88
CA ALA A 109 -16.45 -7.24 19.22
C ALA A 109 -17.18 -8.16 18.21
N SER A 110 -16.74 -8.19 16.94
CA SER A 110 -17.34 -9.02 15.89
C SER A 110 -17.09 -10.52 16.07
N GLY A 111 -16.04 -10.89 16.80
CA GLY A 111 -15.59 -12.29 16.92
C GLY A 111 -15.05 -12.89 15.62
N ALA A 112 -14.80 -12.08 14.58
CA ALA A 112 -14.25 -12.52 13.32
C ALA A 112 -12.76 -12.88 13.43
N THR A 113 -12.24 -13.58 12.40
CA THR A 113 -10.83 -13.88 12.21
C THR A 113 -10.26 -12.93 11.18
N CYS A 114 -9.44 -11.97 11.62
CA CYS A 114 -8.94 -10.91 10.77
C CYS A 114 -7.46 -11.11 10.45
N ILE A 115 -7.18 -11.33 9.16
CA ILE A 115 -5.83 -11.55 8.63
C ILE A 115 -5.44 -10.32 7.83
N ALA A 116 -4.44 -9.58 8.33
CA ALA A 116 -3.95 -8.34 7.76
C ALA A 116 -2.91 -8.59 6.67
N TYR A 117 -3.08 -8.01 5.49
CA TYR A 117 -2.12 -8.11 4.40
C TYR A 117 -0.75 -7.56 4.79
N GLU A 118 -0.71 -6.42 5.46
CA GLU A 118 0.52 -5.69 5.81
C GLU A 118 1.39 -6.38 6.86
N THR A 119 0.88 -7.40 7.54
CA THR A 119 1.65 -8.13 8.56
C THR A 119 2.05 -9.54 8.12
N VAL A 120 1.58 -10.02 6.95
CA VAL A 120 2.09 -11.25 6.33
C VAL A 120 3.54 -11.03 5.91
N THR A 121 4.42 -11.94 6.31
CA THR A 121 5.87 -11.86 6.04
C THR A 121 6.31 -12.87 4.98
N SER A 122 7.58 -12.85 4.64
CA SER A 122 8.25 -13.86 3.80
C SER A 122 9.63 -14.21 4.34
N ALA A 123 10.23 -15.31 3.87
CA ALA A 123 11.52 -15.82 4.32
C ALA A 123 12.68 -14.79 4.24
N GLY A 124 12.58 -13.76 3.42
CA GLY A 124 13.58 -12.68 3.31
C GLY A 124 13.24 -11.43 4.13
N HIS A 125 12.43 -11.54 5.19
CA HIS A 125 11.90 -10.40 5.97
C HIS A 125 11.10 -9.38 5.17
N GLY A 126 10.65 -9.75 3.98
CA GLY A 126 9.78 -8.94 3.14
C GLY A 126 8.32 -8.99 3.60
N LEU A 127 7.53 -8.03 3.11
CA LEU A 127 6.08 -7.95 3.29
C LEU A 127 5.40 -8.18 1.93
N PRO A 128 5.20 -9.43 1.52
CA PRO A 128 4.83 -9.79 0.14
C PRO A 128 3.47 -9.24 -0.30
N LEU A 129 2.56 -8.99 0.64
CA LEU A 129 1.24 -8.44 0.32
C LEU A 129 1.20 -6.91 0.42
N LEU A 130 2.21 -6.27 1.03
CA LEU A 130 2.39 -4.82 1.02
C LEU A 130 3.25 -4.35 -0.17
N ALA A 131 4.22 -5.17 -0.59
CA ALA A 131 5.17 -4.83 -1.65
C ALA A 131 4.51 -4.36 -2.96
N PRO A 132 3.43 -4.98 -3.49
CA PRO A 132 2.77 -4.51 -4.71
C PRO A 132 2.29 -3.06 -4.63
N MET A 133 1.74 -2.65 -3.48
CA MET A 133 1.30 -1.26 -3.31
C MET A 133 2.47 -0.29 -3.16
N SER A 134 3.55 -0.73 -2.54
CA SER A 134 4.81 0.05 -2.49
C SER A 134 5.45 0.22 -3.88
N GLU A 135 5.39 -0.81 -4.73
CA GLU A 135 5.85 -0.75 -6.12
C GLU A 135 5.03 0.24 -6.94
N VAL A 136 3.70 0.16 -6.84
CA VAL A 136 2.78 1.09 -7.52
C VAL A 136 3.02 2.52 -7.02
N ALA A 137 3.12 2.73 -5.71
CA ALA A 137 3.34 4.05 -5.12
C ALA A 137 4.65 4.67 -5.60
N GLY A 138 5.75 3.90 -5.63
CA GLY A 138 7.05 4.37 -6.14
C GLY A 138 6.99 4.80 -7.60
N ARG A 139 6.33 4.02 -8.45
CA ARG A 139 6.15 4.35 -9.88
C ARG A 139 5.25 5.56 -10.07
N MET A 140 4.15 5.63 -9.33
CA MET A 140 3.22 6.74 -9.38
C MET A 140 3.84 8.04 -8.88
N ALA A 141 4.78 7.98 -7.93
CA ALA A 141 5.51 9.16 -7.45
C ALA A 141 6.21 9.91 -8.59
N ILE A 142 6.75 9.19 -9.56
CA ILE A 142 7.40 9.81 -10.73
C ILE A 142 6.37 10.34 -11.73
N GLN A 143 5.28 9.61 -11.97
CA GLN A 143 4.20 10.08 -12.83
C GLN A 143 3.59 11.38 -12.29
N ALA A 144 3.24 11.42 -11.01
CA ALA A 144 2.73 12.62 -10.34
C ALA A 144 3.78 13.73 -10.28
N GLY A 145 5.03 13.39 -9.96
CA GLY A 145 6.13 14.34 -9.91
C GLY A 145 6.38 15.02 -11.25
N ALA A 146 6.43 14.25 -12.33
CA ALA A 146 6.64 14.77 -13.69
C ALA A 146 5.49 15.71 -14.11
N HIS A 147 4.25 15.34 -13.83
CA HIS A 147 3.08 16.19 -14.11
C HIS A 147 3.14 17.52 -13.35
N ASN A 148 3.51 17.45 -12.07
CA ASN A 148 3.57 18.65 -11.23
C ASN A 148 4.78 19.55 -11.51
N LEU A 149 5.77 19.12 -12.31
CA LEU A 149 6.84 19.99 -12.84
C LEU A 149 6.34 20.94 -13.94
N GLU A 150 5.19 20.67 -14.55
CA GLU A 150 4.59 21.53 -15.58
C GLU A 150 4.20 22.89 -15.01
N LYS A 151 4.34 23.96 -15.81
CA LYS A 151 4.03 25.33 -15.37
C LYS A 151 2.59 25.50 -14.90
N ALA A 152 1.65 24.86 -15.58
CA ALA A 152 0.23 24.92 -15.23
C ALA A 152 -0.08 24.32 -13.84
N GLN A 153 0.78 23.43 -13.36
CA GLN A 153 0.66 22.80 -12.03
C GLN A 153 1.46 23.52 -10.93
N GLY A 154 2.09 24.66 -11.27
CA GLY A 154 2.94 25.41 -10.33
C GLY A 154 4.42 25.00 -10.34
N GLY A 155 4.79 24.02 -11.17
CA GLY A 155 6.16 23.54 -11.33
C GLY A 155 7.10 24.56 -11.99
N ASN A 156 8.40 24.24 -12.01
CA ASN A 156 9.43 25.08 -12.63
C ASN A 156 9.47 25.01 -14.17
N GLY A 157 8.68 24.13 -14.79
CA GLY A 157 8.59 23.96 -16.24
C GLY A 157 9.71 23.11 -16.86
N VAL A 158 10.37 22.28 -16.05
CA VAL A 158 11.41 21.35 -16.52
C VAL A 158 10.77 20.06 -17.01
N LEU A 159 11.15 19.60 -18.21
CA LEU A 159 10.78 18.28 -18.70
C LEU A 159 11.69 17.22 -18.09
N LEU A 160 11.10 16.17 -17.51
CA LEU A 160 11.82 15.19 -16.70
C LEU A 160 13.01 14.56 -17.45
N GLY A 161 12.83 14.19 -18.72
CA GLY A 161 13.87 13.56 -19.54
C GLY A 161 14.73 14.53 -20.35
N GLY A 162 14.49 15.85 -20.28
CA GLY A 162 15.13 16.81 -21.16
C GLY A 162 14.79 16.58 -22.65
N VAL A 163 15.55 17.20 -23.54
CA VAL A 163 15.54 16.95 -24.99
C VAL A 163 16.95 17.16 -25.55
N PRO A 164 17.27 16.73 -26.80
CA PRO A 164 18.59 16.98 -27.36
C PRO A 164 19.01 18.44 -27.24
N GLY A 165 20.13 18.69 -26.58
CA GLY A 165 20.66 20.02 -26.29
C GLY A 165 20.14 20.67 -24.99
N VAL A 166 19.24 20.00 -24.26
CA VAL A 166 18.75 20.45 -22.95
C VAL A 166 18.88 19.32 -21.92
N GLU A 167 19.52 19.61 -20.79
CA GLU A 167 19.72 18.64 -19.72
C GLU A 167 18.41 18.11 -19.15
N PRO A 168 18.36 16.84 -18.70
CA PRO A 168 17.21 16.28 -18.01
C PRO A 168 17.07 16.89 -16.59
N ALA A 169 15.90 16.72 -16.00
CA ALA A 169 15.62 17.06 -14.61
C ALA A 169 16.51 16.24 -13.66
N LYS A 170 16.91 16.85 -12.55
CA LYS A 170 17.58 16.17 -11.44
C LYS A 170 16.53 15.61 -10.48
N VAL A 171 16.53 14.30 -10.30
CA VAL A 171 15.61 13.60 -9.40
C VAL A 171 16.39 13.04 -8.21
N LEU A 172 15.96 13.43 -7.02
CA LEU A 172 16.47 12.89 -5.75
C LEU A 172 15.46 11.88 -5.18
N VAL A 173 15.90 10.67 -4.93
CA VAL A 173 15.14 9.64 -4.21
C VAL A 173 15.80 9.40 -2.86
N ILE A 174 15.05 9.56 -1.77
CA ILE A 174 15.54 9.32 -0.41
C ILE A 174 14.92 8.05 0.14
N GLY A 175 15.74 7.00 0.30
CA GLY A 175 15.36 5.65 0.68
C GLY A 175 15.43 4.66 -0.50
N GLY A 176 16.19 3.59 -0.36
CA GLY A 176 16.40 2.54 -1.38
C GLY A 176 15.51 1.31 -1.20
N GLY A 177 14.42 1.40 -0.44
CA GLY A 177 13.43 0.34 -0.26
C GLY A 177 12.60 0.08 -1.52
N VAL A 178 11.51 -0.68 -1.38
CA VAL A 178 10.63 -1.05 -2.52
C VAL A 178 10.10 0.19 -3.25
N VAL A 179 9.64 1.20 -2.51
CA VAL A 179 9.17 2.48 -3.09
C VAL A 179 10.28 3.16 -3.87
N GLY A 180 11.44 3.37 -3.23
CA GLY A 180 12.54 4.14 -3.82
C GLY A 180 13.14 3.51 -5.05
N ILE A 181 13.33 2.18 -5.07
CA ILE A 181 13.85 1.48 -6.26
C ILE A 181 12.88 1.60 -7.45
N ASN A 182 11.57 1.54 -7.20
CA ASN A 182 10.56 1.70 -8.24
C ASN A 182 10.48 3.14 -8.74
N ALA A 183 10.58 4.13 -7.85
CA ALA A 183 10.70 5.54 -8.24
C ALA A 183 11.96 5.80 -9.08
N ALA A 184 13.13 5.35 -8.61
CA ALA A 184 14.39 5.52 -9.35
C ALA A 184 14.33 4.87 -10.73
N ARG A 185 13.79 3.65 -10.82
CA ARG A 185 13.61 2.93 -12.10
C ARG A 185 12.76 3.72 -13.10
N MET A 186 11.62 4.28 -12.64
CA MET A 186 10.75 5.06 -13.52
C MET A 186 11.40 6.38 -13.95
N ALA A 187 12.05 7.10 -13.03
CA ALA A 187 12.73 8.34 -13.34
C ALA A 187 13.84 8.14 -14.38
N MET A 188 14.68 7.10 -14.19
CA MET A 188 15.71 6.72 -15.18
C MET A 188 15.08 6.28 -16.51
N GLY A 189 13.96 5.54 -16.48
CA GLY A 189 13.21 5.13 -17.68
C GLY A 189 12.69 6.30 -18.48
N MET A 190 12.37 7.42 -17.84
CA MET A 190 12.00 8.68 -18.47
C MET A 190 13.19 9.57 -18.85
N GLY A 191 14.42 9.12 -18.60
CA GLY A 191 15.64 9.82 -18.99
C GLY A 191 16.16 10.86 -17.99
N ALA A 192 15.64 10.90 -16.76
CA ALA A 192 16.09 11.82 -15.72
C ALA A 192 17.50 11.51 -15.21
N ASP A 193 18.17 12.53 -14.66
CA ASP A 193 19.41 12.38 -13.88
C ASP A 193 19.06 12.03 -12.43
N VAL A 194 19.25 10.76 -12.02
CA VAL A 194 18.73 10.23 -10.76
C VAL A 194 19.84 9.97 -9.75
N THR A 195 19.66 10.51 -8.55
CA THR A 195 20.46 10.19 -7.37
C THR A 195 19.58 9.56 -6.31
N LEU A 196 20.02 8.43 -5.73
CA LEU A 196 19.34 7.75 -4.64
C LEU A 196 20.22 7.75 -3.40
N LEU A 197 19.62 8.17 -2.27
CA LEU A 197 20.26 8.16 -0.96
C LEU A 197 19.72 7.03 -0.10
N ASP A 198 20.60 6.25 0.52
CA ASP A 198 20.26 5.29 1.56
C ASP A 198 21.36 5.23 2.63
N ARG A 199 21.05 4.72 3.82
CA ARG A 199 22.04 4.50 4.90
C ARG A 199 22.60 3.09 4.89
N ASP A 200 21.97 2.16 4.18
CA ASP A 200 22.42 0.78 4.05
C ASP A 200 23.38 0.64 2.86
N LEU A 201 24.66 0.48 3.15
CA LEU A 201 25.70 0.26 2.12
C LEU A 201 25.51 -1.06 1.36
N GLY A 202 24.93 -2.09 1.99
CA GLY A 202 24.57 -3.35 1.33
C GLY A 202 23.52 -3.10 0.26
N ARG A 203 22.49 -2.33 0.62
CA ARG A 203 21.44 -1.93 -0.32
C ARG A 203 21.97 -1.06 -1.46
N LEU A 204 22.84 -0.11 -1.17
CA LEU A 204 23.46 0.73 -2.21
C LEU A 204 24.29 -0.11 -3.19
N LYS A 205 25.03 -1.12 -2.71
CA LYS A 205 25.78 -2.07 -3.58
C LYS A 205 24.84 -2.89 -4.48
N GLU A 206 23.74 -3.40 -3.94
CA GLU A 206 22.73 -4.11 -4.74
C GLU A 206 22.18 -3.22 -5.86
N LEU A 207 21.84 -1.98 -5.54
CA LEU A 207 21.30 -1.01 -6.49
C LEU A 207 22.31 -0.63 -7.56
N ASP A 208 23.57 -0.47 -7.19
CA ASP A 208 24.67 -0.21 -8.15
C ASP A 208 24.83 -1.39 -9.12
N MET A 209 24.81 -2.63 -8.63
CA MET A 209 24.87 -3.81 -9.48
C MET A 209 23.66 -3.93 -10.42
N VAL A 210 22.45 -3.62 -9.94
CA VAL A 210 21.21 -3.70 -10.72
C VAL A 210 21.15 -2.66 -11.83
N PHE A 211 21.58 -1.43 -11.56
CA PHE A 211 21.40 -0.30 -12.46
C PHE A 211 22.68 0.13 -13.21
N GLY A 212 23.84 -0.38 -12.77
CA GLY A 212 25.10 -0.26 -13.51
C GLY A 212 25.49 1.18 -13.87
N GLY A 213 25.71 2.04 -12.90
CA GLY A 213 26.18 3.42 -13.10
C GLY A 213 25.17 4.40 -13.70
N ARG A 214 23.98 3.94 -14.12
CA ARG A 214 22.88 4.84 -14.54
C ARG A 214 22.19 5.49 -13.34
N LEU A 215 22.29 4.88 -12.18
CA LEU A 215 21.79 5.39 -10.91
C LEU A 215 23.00 5.85 -10.07
N LYS A 216 22.98 7.11 -9.65
CA LYS A 216 23.95 7.58 -8.64
C LYS A 216 23.49 7.12 -7.27
N THR A 217 24.25 6.24 -6.63
CA THR A 217 24.01 5.79 -5.27
C THR A 217 24.92 6.54 -4.29
N VAL A 218 24.32 7.14 -3.27
CA VAL A 218 25.05 7.98 -2.31
C VAL A 218 24.63 7.63 -0.88
N TYR A 219 25.59 7.56 0.05
CA TYR A 219 25.31 7.36 1.45
C TYR A 219 24.58 8.57 2.05
N SER A 220 23.46 8.32 2.72
CA SER A 220 22.55 9.36 3.22
C SER A 220 23.09 10.02 4.50
N THR A 221 23.89 11.08 4.33
CA THR A 221 24.24 12.02 5.40
C THR A 221 23.33 13.24 5.36
N LYS A 222 23.29 14.04 6.43
CA LYS A 222 22.56 15.31 6.41
C LYS A 222 23.08 16.25 5.32
N GLU A 223 24.40 16.31 5.14
CA GLU A 223 25.05 17.11 4.07
C GLU A 223 24.64 16.63 2.69
N ALA A 224 24.63 15.31 2.45
CA ALA A 224 24.22 14.76 1.16
C ALA A 224 22.74 15.08 0.87
N VAL A 225 21.84 14.91 1.84
CA VAL A 225 20.42 15.28 1.69
C VAL A 225 20.29 16.77 1.34
N GLU A 226 20.96 17.66 2.07
CA GLU A 226 20.92 19.11 1.81
C GLU A 226 21.43 19.44 0.40
N ARG A 227 22.61 18.97 0.04
CA ARG A 227 23.26 19.25 -1.25
C ARG A 227 22.38 18.81 -2.43
N TYR A 228 21.90 17.56 -2.41
CA TYR A 228 21.10 17.03 -3.51
C TYR A 228 19.68 17.61 -3.55
N ALA A 229 19.07 17.94 -2.39
CA ALA A 229 17.77 18.60 -2.35
C ALA A 229 17.80 20.00 -2.98
N LEU A 230 18.88 20.77 -2.75
CA LEU A 230 19.05 22.10 -3.34
C LEU A 230 19.21 22.07 -4.87
N GLU A 231 19.76 20.97 -5.40
CA GLU A 231 19.94 20.77 -6.85
C GLU A 231 18.74 20.12 -7.53
N ALA A 232 17.87 19.45 -6.78
CA ALA A 232 16.77 18.67 -7.33
C ALA A 232 15.68 19.53 -7.96
N ASP A 233 15.09 19.01 -9.02
CA ASP A 233 13.81 19.47 -9.59
C ASP A 233 12.65 18.65 -9.02
N LEU A 234 12.89 17.36 -8.76
CA LEU A 234 11.93 16.45 -8.13
C LEU A 234 12.61 15.70 -6.97
N VAL A 235 11.98 15.71 -5.81
CA VAL A 235 12.39 14.91 -4.63
C VAL A 235 11.30 13.91 -4.30
N VAL A 236 11.70 12.64 -4.13
CA VAL A 236 10.81 11.57 -3.68
C VAL A 236 11.24 11.10 -2.29
N GLY A 237 10.38 11.27 -1.31
CA GLY A 237 10.52 10.73 0.05
C GLY A 237 10.00 9.30 0.10
N ALA A 238 10.91 8.32 0.28
CA ALA A 238 10.61 6.90 0.22
C ALA A 238 11.16 6.12 1.43
N VAL A 239 11.32 6.78 2.57
CA VAL A 239 11.80 6.16 3.80
C VAL A 239 10.62 5.69 4.62
N LEU A 240 10.58 4.38 4.86
CA LEU A 240 9.59 3.71 5.69
C LEU A 240 10.33 3.00 6.82
N ILE A 241 9.92 3.26 8.07
CA ILE A 241 10.38 2.51 9.24
C ILE A 241 9.20 1.69 9.75
N PRO A 242 9.26 0.33 9.66
CA PRO A 242 8.18 -0.50 10.13
C PRO A 242 7.83 -0.23 11.60
N GLY A 243 6.56 0.06 11.89
CA GLY A 243 6.07 0.31 13.24
C GLY A 243 6.45 1.65 13.87
N ALA A 244 7.10 2.57 13.13
CA ALA A 244 7.48 3.89 13.64
C ALA A 244 7.12 5.01 12.65
N SER A 245 7.09 6.25 13.16
CA SER A 245 6.94 7.44 12.32
C SER A 245 8.16 7.63 11.41
N ALA A 246 7.93 8.11 10.20
CA ALA A 246 9.00 8.45 9.28
C ALA A 246 9.88 9.58 9.85
N PRO A 247 11.23 9.51 9.72
CA PRO A 247 12.11 10.57 10.16
C PRO A 247 11.96 11.81 9.28
N LYS A 248 12.01 13.01 9.87
CA LYS A 248 11.99 14.25 9.10
C LYS A 248 13.38 14.52 8.51
N LEU A 249 13.53 14.27 7.21
CA LEU A 249 14.79 14.31 6.47
C LEU A 249 15.07 15.67 5.82
N ILE A 250 14.01 16.41 5.46
CA ILE A 250 14.10 17.76 4.89
C ILE A 250 13.35 18.72 5.80
N SER A 251 14.07 19.69 6.33
CA SER A 251 13.52 20.73 7.21
C SER A 251 12.77 21.79 6.40
N ARG A 252 11.89 22.54 7.07
CA ARG A 252 11.21 23.70 6.46
C ARG A 252 12.20 24.74 5.95
N GLU A 253 13.29 24.98 6.68
CA GLU A 253 14.35 25.90 6.26
C GLU A 253 14.97 25.46 4.93
N LEU A 254 15.29 24.17 4.80
CA LEU A 254 15.84 23.63 3.56
C LEU A 254 14.86 23.74 2.39
N VAL A 255 13.56 23.48 2.61
CA VAL A 255 12.51 23.69 1.59
C VAL A 255 12.52 25.14 1.08
N GLY A 256 12.66 26.12 1.97
CA GLY A 256 12.73 27.55 1.60
C GLY A 256 13.90 27.91 0.69
N ARG A 257 14.98 27.10 0.71
CA ARG A 257 16.19 27.27 -0.09
C ARG A 257 16.20 26.46 -1.39
N MET A 258 15.26 25.53 -1.58
CA MET A 258 15.14 24.74 -2.81
C MET A 258 14.74 25.59 -4.02
N LYS A 259 14.91 25.03 -5.22
CA LYS A 259 14.47 25.68 -6.46
C LYS A 259 12.98 25.99 -6.41
N LYS A 260 12.59 27.20 -6.79
CA LYS A 260 11.17 27.55 -6.91
C LYS A 260 10.52 26.74 -8.02
N GLY A 261 9.35 26.16 -7.74
CA GLY A 261 8.68 25.23 -8.63
C GLY A 261 9.30 23.84 -8.67
N ALA A 262 10.26 23.52 -7.81
CA ALA A 262 10.63 22.13 -7.55
C ALA A 262 9.43 21.37 -6.94
N VAL A 263 9.40 20.07 -7.14
CA VAL A 263 8.31 19.19 -6.67
C VAL A 263 8.82 18.22 -5.62
N MET A 264 8.08 18.07 -4.54
CA MET A 264 8.34 17.10 -3.48
C MET A 264 7.18 16.11 -3.42
N VAL A 265 7.46 14.83 -3.60
CA VAL A 265 6.48 13.74 -3.47
C VAL A 265 6.82 12.93 -2.21
N ASP A 266 5.94 12.96 -1.23
CA ASP A 266 6.13 12.22 0.02
C ASP A 266 5.28 10.94 0.02
N VAL A 267 5.93 9.82 -0.31
CA VAL A 267 5.26 8.50 -0.32
C VAL A 267 5.10 7.95 1.09
N ALA A 268 5.90 8.41 2.06
CA ALA A 268 5.81 8.01 3.46
C ALA A 268 4.71 8.76 4.24
N ILE A 269 3.82 9.47 3.54
CA ILE A 269 2.82 10.33 4.17
C ILE A 269 1.89 9.60 5.15
N ASP A 270 1.55 8.33 4.87
CA ASP A 270 0.74 7.49 5.74
C ASP A 270 1.40 7.23 7.11
N GLN A 271 2.72 7.44 7.22
CA GLN A 271 3.52 7.38 8.46
C GLN A 271 3.96 8.77 8.95
N GLY A 272 3.21 9.80 8.61
CA GLY A 272 3.48 11.19 8.99
C GLY A 272 4.42 11.96 8.06
N GLY A 273 4.91 11.32 7.00
CA GLY A 273 5.79 11.90 5.99
C GLY A 273 7.24 12.13 6.43
N CYS A 274 8.17 12.15 5.49
CA CYS A 274 9.60 12.36 5.73
C CYS A 274 10.07 13.82 5.56
N PHE A 275 9.18 14.75 5.32
CA PHE A 275 9.51 16.19 5.26
C PHE A 275 8.78 16.94 6.38
N GLU A 276 9.40 17.94 6.96
CA GLU A 276 8.76 18.77 8.01
C GLU A 276 7.51 19.49 7.49
N THR A 277 7.49 19.82 6.20
CA THR A 277 6.39 20.51 5.52
C THR A 277 5.30 19.59 5.00
N SER A 278 5.47 18.26 5.15
CA SER A 278 4.48 17.28 4.68
C SER A 278 3.18 17.33 5.49
N ARG A 279 2.06 17.36 4.78
CA ARG A 279 0.72 17.12 5.31
C ARG A 279 -0.07 16.28 4.32
N ALA A 280 -0.87 15.36 4.81
CA ALA A 280 -1.67 14.48 3.96
C ALA A 280 -2.63 15.28 3.07
N THR A 281 -2.70 14.86 1.80
CA THR A 281 -3.64 15.36 0.79
C THR A 281 -4.46 14.20 0.22
N THR A 282 -5.42 14.51 -0.65
CA THR A 282 -6.31 13.53 -1.27
C THR A 282 -6.17 13.57 -2.79
N HIS A 283 -6.69 12.56 -3.48
CA HIS A 283 -6.73 12.57 -4.96
C HIS A 283 -7.57 13.72 -5.54
N GLN A 284 -8.51 14.27 -4.77
CA GLN A 284 -9.35 15.39 -5.19
C GLN A 284 -8.60 16.74 -5.10
N ASP A 285 -7.75 16.92 -4.08
CA ASP A 285 -6.92 18.10 -3.88
C ASP A 285 -5.48 17.62 -3.56
N PRO A 286 -4.70 17.26 -4.60
CA PRO A 286 -3.50 16.44 -4.40
C PRO A 286 -2.27 17.24 -4.00
N THR A 287 -2.25 18.57 -4.21
CA THR A 287 -1.04 19.39 -4.06
C THR A 287 -1.26 20.62 -3.23
N TYR A 288 -0.19 21.14 -2.69
CA TYR A 288 -0.10 22.47 -2.08
C TYR A 288 1.33 23.03 -2.24
N VAL A 289 1.49 24.32 -2.03
CA VAL A 289 2.77 25.00 -2.19
C VAL A 289 3.26 25.51 -0.85
N VAL A 290 4.53 25.24 -0.51
CA VAL A 290 5.25 25.81 0.63
C VAL A 290 6.52 26.46 0.14
N ASP A 291 6.70 27.74 0.42
CA ASP A 291 7.88 28.52 0.06
C ASP A 291 8.25 28.38 -1.43
N GLY A 292 7.24 28.27 -2.31
CA GLY A 292 7.41 28.13 -3.77
C GLY A 292 7.76 26.70 -4.25
N VAL A 293 7.71 25.70 -3.38
CA VAL A 293 7.94 24.28 -3.70
C VAL A 293 6.58 23.55 -3.67
N VAL A 294 6.28 22.82 -4.74
CA VAL A 294 5.03 22.05 -4.87
C VAL A 294 5.17 20.76 -4.06
N HIS A 295 4.19 20.47 -3.23
CA HIS A 295 4.11 19.24 -2.45
C HIS A 295 2.97 18.34 -2.95
N TYR A 296 3.27 17.09 -3.25
CA TYR A 296 2.31 16.04 -3.53
C TYR A 296 2.43 14.98 -2.41
N CYS A 297 1.44 14.95 -1.53
CA CYS A 297 1.44 14.12 -0.33
C CYS A 297 0.14 13.32 -0.22
N VAL A 298 -0.33 12.75 -1.33
CA VAL A 298 -1.61 12.03 -1.38
C VAL A 298 -1.50 10.73 -0.58
N ALA A 299 -2.31 10.62 0.46
CA ALA A 299 -2.51 9.36 1.16
C ALA A 299 -3.17 8.35 0.21
N ASN A 300 -2.72 7.10 0.26
CA ASN A 300 -3.25 6.06 -0.63
C ASN A 300 -2.97 6.31 -2.13
N MET A 301 -1.76 6.72 -2.49
CA MET A 301 -1.35 6.91 -3.89
C MET A 301 -1.79 5.76 -4.83
N PRO A 302 -1.66 4.46 -4.47
CA PRO A 302 -2.07 3.36 -5.33
C PRO A 302 -3.56 3.37 -5.72
N GLY A 303 -4.43 3.99 -4.91
CA GLY A 303 -5.85 4.16 -5.22
C GLY A 303 -6.09 4.99 -6.49
N GLY A 304 -5.20 5.91 -6.83
CA GLY A 304 -5.29 6.74 -8.04
C GLY A 304 -5.06 5.97 -9.35
N VAL A 305 -4.47 4.78 -9.29
CA VAL A 305 -4.28 3.86 -10.43
C VAL A 305 -4.90 2.51 -10.12
N ALA A 306 -6.17 2.55 -9.76
CA ALA A 306 -6.90 1.46 -9.12
C ALA A 306 -6.92 0.15 -9.94
N ARG A 307 -6.98 0.21 -11.28
CA ARG A 307 -6.91 -0.98 -12.13
C ARG A 307 -5.58 -1.73 -11.99
N THR A 308 -4.46 -1.01 -12.13
CA THR A 308 -3.12 -1.59 -11.95
C THR A 308 -2.95 -2.14 -10.53
N SER A 309 -3.38 -1.36 -9.55
CA SER A 309 -3.27 -1.73 -8.12
C SER A 309 -4.10 -2.95 -7.77
N THR A 310 -5.31 -3.09 -8.30
CA THR A 310 -6.17 -4.28 -8.10
C THR A 310 -5.50 -5.53 -8.67
N ILE A 311 -5.00 -5.46 -9.90
CA ILE A 311 -4.35 -6.61 -10.55
C ILE A 311 -3.09 -7.01 -9.78
N ALA A 312 -2.23 -6.03 -9.44
CA ALA A 312 -1.01 -6.29 -8.69
C ALA A 312 -1.28 -6.90 -7.31
N LEU A 313 -2.28 -6.37 -6.59
CA LEU A 313 -2.66 -6.88 -5.28
C LEU A 313 -3.27 -8.28 -5.38
N THR A 314 -4.21 -8.51 -6.29
CA THR A 314 -4.84 -9.83 -6.48
C THR A 314 -3.78 -10.88 -6.82
N ASN A 315 -2.81 -10.58 -7.69
CA ASN A 315 -1.72 -11.51 -8.00
C ASN A 315 -0.91 -11.92 -6.77
N ALA A 316 -0.74 -11.03 -5.81
CA ALA A 316 -0.02 -11.32 -4.58
C ALA A 316 -0.89 -12.04 -3.53
N THR A 317 -2.16 -11.66 -3.40
CA THR A 317 -3.06 -12.18 -2.35
C THR A 317 -3.71 -13.51 -2.71
N LEU A 318 -3.92 -13.77 -4.00
CA LEU A 318 -4.63 -14.95 -4.49
C LEU A 318 -4.05 -16.29 -3.98
N PRO A 319 -2.73 -16.53 -3.99
CA PRO A 319 -2.18 -17.79 -3.47
C PRO A 319 -2.53 -18.03 -1.99
N TYR A 320 -2.59 -16.96 -1.20
CA TYR A 320 -2.98 -17.05 0.21
C TYR A 320 -4.48 -17.23 0.39
N ALA A 321 -5.29 -16.55 -0.44
CA ALA A 321 -6.75 -16.73 -0.45
C ALA A 321 -7.13 -18.17 -0.80
N VAL A 322 -6.51 -18.76 -1.84
CA VAL A 322 -6.68 -20.16 -2.22
C VAL A 322 -6.29 -21.09 -1.07
N LYS A 323 -5.14 -20.84 -0.41
CA LYS A 323 -4.68 -21.65 0.73
C LYS A 323 -5.68 -21.59 1.90
N LEU A 324 -6.13 -20.40 2.27
CA LEU A 324 -7.13 -20.21 3.34
C LEU A 324 -8.47 -20.87 2.99
N ALA A 325 -8.89 -20.77 1.73
CA ALA A 325 -10.15 -21.35 1.27
C ALA A 325 -10.12 -22.89 1.25
N ARG A 326 -9.00 -23.46 0.84
CA ARG A 326 -8.82 -24.92 0.71
C ARG A 326 -8.57 -25.59 2.06
N ASP A 327 -7.65 -25.06 2.86
CA ASP A 327 -7.14 -25.74 4.06
C ASP A 327 -7.89 -25.29 5.33
N GLY A 328 -8.60 -24.14 5.27
CA GLY A 328 -9.18 -23.46 6.42
C GLY A 328 -8.10 -22.70 7.22
N VAL A 329 -8.54 -21.78 8.11
CA VAL A 329 -7.64 -20.88 8.83
C VAL A 329 -6.60 -21.64 9.67
N SER A 330 -7.04 -22.56 10.53
CA SER A 330 -6.15 -23.22 11.49
C SER A 330 -5.03 -23.99 10.78
N ALA A 331 -5.36 -24.84 9.81
CA ALA A 331 -4.38 -25.63 9.08
C ALA A 331 -3.47 -24.76 8.20
N ALA A 332 -4.02 -23.71 7.56
CA ALA A 332 -3.25 -22.79 6.74
C ALA A 332 -2.20 -22.00 7.57
N LEU A 333 -2.58 -21.54 8.77
CA LEU A 333 -1.70 -20.76 9.64
C LEU A 333 -0.71 -21.67 10.40
N GLU A 334 -1.07 -22.91 10.70
CA GLU A 334 -0.15 -23.90 11.25
C GLU A 334 0.97 -24.24 10.27
N ALA A 335 0.62 -24.50 9.02
CA ALA A 335 1.56 -24.87 7.96
C ALA A 335 2.44 -23.70 7.46
N ASP A 336 2.02 -22.45 7.68
CA ASP A 336 2.70 -21.28 7.14
C ASP A 336 2.94 -20.23 8.24
N PRO A 337 4.12 -20.21 8.88
CA PRO A 337 4.44 -19.24 9.92
C PRO A 337 4.46 -17.79 9.39
N HIS A 338 4.70 -17.59 8.11
CA HIS A 338 4.70 -16.26 7.52
C HIS A 338 3.27 -15.72 7.31
N LEU A 339 2.33 -16.56 6.86
CA LEU A 339 0.91 -16.21 6.80
C LEU A 339 0.34 -16.02 8.21
N ARG A 340 0.81 -16.81 9.20
CA ARG A 340 0.40 -16.69 10.60
C ARG A 340 0.68 -15.32 11.21
N HIS A 341 1.76 -14.63 10.81
CA HIS A 341 2.00 -13.24 11.20
C HIS A 341 0.91 -12.28 10.72
N GLY A 342 0.13 -12.68 9.71
CA GLY A 342 -1.04 -11.94 9.24
C GLY A 342 -2.19 -11.92 10.24
N LEU A 343 -2.30 -12.89 11.16
CA LEU A 343 -3.39 -12.96 12.11
C LEU A 343 -3.29 -11.82 13.13
N ASN A 344 -4.19 -10.85 13.03
CA ASN A 344 -4.18 -9.68 13.93
C ASN A 344 -5.29 -9.73 14.99
N VAL A 345 -6.45 -10.30 14.63
CA VAL A 345 -7.58 -10.48 15.54
C VAL A 345 -8.18 -11.87 15.31
N HIS A 346 -8.51 -12.57 16.38
CA HIS A 346 -9.25 -13.82 16.35
C HIS A 346 -10.17 -13.96 17.56
N ALA A 347 -11.46 -14.21 17.31
CA ALA A 347 -12.44 -14.50 18.37
C ALA A 347 -12.39 -13.52 19.57
N GLY A 348 -12.28 -12.23 19.29
CA GLY A 348 -12.21 -11.18 20.31
C GLY A 348 -10.84 -10.97 20.97
N MET A 349 -9.78 -11.62 20.48
CA MET A 349 -8.40 -11.51 21.01
C MET A 349 -7.49 -10.78 20.00
N VAL A 350 -6.53 -10.00 20.50
CA VAL A 350 -5.46 -9.41 19.68
C VAL A 350 -4.31 -10.41 19.59
N THR A 351 -3.93 -10.77 18.36
CA THR A 351 -2.96 -11.82 18.08
C THR A 351 -1.71 -11.30 17.35
N HIS A 352 -1.53 -9.99 17.26
CA HIS A 352 -0.32 -9.37 16.73
C HIS A 352 0.35 -8.49 17.79
N PRO A 353 1.66 -8.72 18.13
CA PRO A 353 2.29 -8.07 19.27
C PRO A 353 2.35 -6.53 19.15
N ALA A 354 2.71 -6.00 17.98
CA ALA A 354 2.79 -4.55 17.78
C ALA A 354 1.41 -3.87 17.84
N VAL A 355 0.34 -4.57 17.44
CA VAL A 355 -1.04 -4.05 17.57
C VAL A 355 -1.45 -4.06 19.04
N ALA A 356 -1.14 -5.12 19.77
CA ALA A 356 -1.44 -5.22 21.20
C ALA A 356 -0.74 -4.11 21.99
N GLU A 357 0.55 -3.89 21.74
CA GLU A 357 1.34 -2.82 22.36
C GLU A 357 0.76 -1.44 22.04
N ALA A 358 0.51 -1.14 20.76
CA ALA A 358 0.01 0.18 20.32
C ALA A 358 -1.35 0.52 20.91
N LEU A 359 -2.22 -0.47 21.12
CA LEU A 359 -3.59 -0.28 21.60
C LEU A 359 -3.77 -0.58 23.09
N GLY A 360 -2.73 -1.05 23.78
CA GLY A 360 -2.81 -1.40 25.21
C GLY A 360 -3.66 -2.63 25.49
N HIS A 361 -3.73 -3.58 24.54
CA HIS A 361 -4.44 -4.84 24.70
C HIS A 361 -3.50 -5.97 25.11
N GLU A 362 -4.05 -7.02 25.72
CA GLU A 362 -3.33 -8.27 25.98
C GLU A 362 -3.01 -8.95 24.64
N TYR A 363 -1.75 -9.35 24.45
CA TYR A 363 -1.32 -10.17 23.33
C TYR A 363 -1.59 -11.64 23.59
N VAL A 364 -2.24 -12.31 22.65
CA VAL A 364 -2.43 -13.75 22.65
C VAL A 364 -1.67 -14.36 21.45
N GLU A 365 -0.86 -15.37 21.71
CA GLU A 365 -0.12 -16.05 20.64
C GLU A 365 -1.10 -16.65 19.63
N PRO A 366 -0.89 -16.48 18.30
CA PRO A 366 -1.82 -16.91 17.27
C PRO A 366 -2.30 -18.35 17.36
N MET A 367 -1.39 -19.33 17.59
CA MET A 367 -1.79 -20.74 17.67
C MET A 367 -2.61 -21.02 18.92
N ALA A 368 -2.26 -20.41 20.06
CA ALA A 368 -3.04 -20.52 21.30
C ALA A 368 -4.43 -19.86 21.15
N ALA A 369 -4.55 -18.79 20.36
CA ALA A 369 -5.84 -18.16 20.08
C ALA A 369 -6.75 -19.07 19.23
N LEU A 370 -6.18 -19.75 18.22
CA LEU A 370 -6.92 -20.65 17.33
C LEU A 370 -7.48 -21.91 18.02
N GLU A 371 -6.88 -22.32 19.14
CA GLU A 371 -7.41 -23.42 19.99
C GLU A 371 -8.66 -23.01 20.77
N ARG A 372 -8.90 -21.69 20.95
CA ARG A 372 -10.05 -21.18 21.68
C ARG A 372 -11.26 -21.07 20.73
N LYS A 373 -12.37 -21.69 21.12
CA LYS A 373 -13.62 -21.56 20.36
C LYS A 373 -14.10 -20.11 20.41
N PRO A 374 -14.68 -19.57 19.32
CA PRO A 374 -15.38 -18.29 19.37
C PRO A 374 -16.42 -18.29 20.49
N LEU A 375 -16.51 -17.16 21.22
CA LEU A 375 -17.51 -16.94 22.27
C LEU A 375 -18.93 -16.94 21.71
#